data_df0a72ac6b98222254ad8098217e4ed4
#
_entry.id   df0a72ac6b98222254ad8098217e4ed4
#
_cell.length_a   1.000
_cell.length_b   1.000
_cell.length_c   1.000
_cell.angle_alpha   90.00
_cell.angle_beta   90.00
_cell.angle_gamma   90.00
#
_symmetry.space_group_name_H-M   'P 1'
#
loop_
_entity.id
_entity.type
_entity.pdbx_description
1 polymer ?
#
loop_
_entity_poly.entity_id
_entity_poly.type
_entity_poly.pdbx_seq_one_letter_code
_entity_poly.pdbx_strand_id
1 'polypeptide(L)'
;SVLAALCLPVILAVMCYISIASGGTEHNRAAVHLAFDGGEMPDGMPADYQAYVRQMQESFAELDAILDDIDGMTEGELCDRYLVKSVFYSLYFGADRVRIETDDYKKFADCFVDYEERIQNIEQEDGTVTLEKYTVAVAIGDKTKIFQKLASDYGVTATYEQQSNAVNVWYVAKYDTVAPTEGDEFSDWGGWN
;
A
#
# COMPACT_ATOMS: atom_id res chain seq x y z
N SER A 1 -1.75 7.79 -34.14
CA SER A 1 -2.32 6.45 -34.31
C SER A 1 -2.85 5.97 -32.96
N VAL A 2 -4.09 5.48 -32.91
CA VAL A 2 -4.79 5.03 -31.68
C VAL A 2 -4.01 3.96 -30.94
N LEU A 3 -3.26 3.10 -31.66
CA LEU A 3 -2.43 2.06 -31.07
C LEU A 3 -1.28 2.63 -30.22
N ALA A 4 -0.69 3.74 -30.65
CA ALA A 4 0.40 4.38 -29.90
C ALA A 4 -0.11 5.03 -28.60
N ALA A 5 -1.33 5.57 -28.61
CA ALA A 5 -1.96 6.16 -27.42
C ALA A 5 -2.37 5.10 -26.39
N LEU A 6 -2.72 3.89 -26.83
CA LEU A 6 -3.08 2.77 -25.92
C LEU A 6 -1.85 2.07 -25.32
N CYS A 7 -0.70 2.10 -26.03
CA CYS A 7 0.52 1.48 -25.54
C CYS A 7 1.36 2.40 -24.63
N LEU A 8 1.14 3.72 -24.69
CA LEU A 8 1.94 4.69 -23.94
C LEU A 8 1.87 4.49 -22.40
N PRO A 9 0.68 4.33 -21.78
CA PRO A 9 0.59 4.09 -20.34
C PRO A 9 1.22 2.75 -19.92
N VAL A 10 1.07 1.72 -20.76
CA VAL A 10 1.70 0.41 -20.50
C VAL A 10 3.23 0.50 -20.61
N ILE A 11 3.74 1.24 -21.59
CA ILE A 11 5.19 1.47 -21.77
C ILE A 11 5.74 2.30 -20.60
N LEU A 12 5.02 3.32 -20.14
CA LEU A 12 5.41 4.13 -18.98
C LEU A 12 5.41 3.31 -17.69
N ALA A 13 4.37 2.50 -17.46
CA ALA A 13 4.32 1.59 -16.31
C ALA A 13 5.45 0.55 -16.34
N VAL A 14 5.75 -0.02 -17.50
CA VAL A 14 6.89 -0.95 -17.70
C VAL A 14 8.23 -0.23 -17.53
N MET A 15 8.38 1.00 -18.01
CA MET A 15 9.60 1.79 -17.79
C MET A 15 9.80 2.16 -16.32
N CYS A 16 8.75 2.52 -15.60
CA CYS A 16 8.82 2.74 -14.15
C CYS A 16 9.24 1.46 -13.44
N TYR A 17 8.65 0.33 -13.80
CA TYR A 17 8.99 -0.98 -13.24
C TYR A 17 10.47 -1.34 -13.48
N ILE A 18 10.93 -1.30 -14.73
CA ILE A 18 12.31 -1.61 -15.09
C ILE A 18 13.30 -0.67 -14.37
N SER A 19 12.95 0.60 -14.22
CA SER A 19 13.81 1.57 -13.54
C SER A 19 13.89 1.35 -12.05
N ILE A 20 12.80 0.98 -11.37
CA ILE A 20 12.80 0.66 -9.95
C ILE A 20 13.52 -0.67 -9.71
N ALA A 21 13.24 -1.71 -10.52
CA ALA A 21 13.87 -3.03 -10.41
C ALA A 21 15.37 -3.02 -10.73
N SER A 22 15.85 -2.10 -11.58
CA SER A 22 17.27 -1.96 -11.95
C SER A 22 18.07 -0.97 -11.07
N GLY A 23 17.54 -0.58 -9.91
CA GLY A 23 18.17 0.45 -9.06
C GLY A 23 17.91 1.86 -9.55
N GLY A 24 16.89 2.00 -10.34
CA GLY A 24 16.18 3.13 -10.87
C GLY A 24 16.91 4.45 -11.08
N THR A 25 16.50 5.16 -12.08
CA THR A 25 16.92 6.55 -12.25
C THR A 25 16.48 7.38 -11.03
N GLU A 26 17.22 8.44 -10.71
CA GLU A 26 16.90 9.40 -9.64
C GLU A 26 15.44 9.87 -9.68
N HIS A 27 14.84 9.94 -10.87
CA HIS A 27 13.45 10.33 -11.06
C HIS A 27 12.43 9.38 -10.44
N ASN A 28 12.68 8.07 -10.43
CA ASN A 28 11.74 7.10 -9.86
C ASN A 28 11.79 7.09 -8.33
N ARG A 29 13.00 7.20 -7.75
CA ARG A 29 13.15 7.37 -6.30
C ARG A 29 12.49 8.68 -5.85
N ALA A 30 12.73 9.77 -6.60
CA ALA A 30 12.09 11.05 -6.33
C ALA A 30 10.56 10.95 -6.40
N ALA A 31 10.00 10.21 -7.37
CA ALA A 31 8.55 10.02 -7.47
C ALA A 31 7.97 9.23 -6.27
N VAL A 32 8.68 8.19 -5.81
CA VAL A 32 8.28 7.45 -4.60
C VAL A 32 8.31 8.38 -3.38
N HIS A 33 9.43 9.07 -3.13
CA HIS A 33 9.52 10.00 -1.99
C HIS A 33 8.48 11.10 -2.05
N LEU A 34 8.26 11.70 -3.22
CA LEU A 34 7.21 12.71 -3.39
C LEU A 34 5.81 12.17 -3.11
N ALA A 35 5.53 10.93 -3.53
CA ALA A 35 4.23 10.30 -3.27
C ALA A 35 4.04 10.03 -1.76
N PHE A 36 5.08 9.57 -1.06
CA PHE A 36 5.00 9.18 0.35
C PHE A 36 5.18 10.35 1.32
N ASP A 37 6.16 11.21 1.05
CA ASP A 37 6.60 12.26 1.98
C ASP A 37 6.08 13.65 1.59
N GLY A 38 5.55 13.78 0.37
CA GLY A 38 5.16 15.08 -0.18
C GLY A 38 6.36 15.90 -0.64
N GLY A 39 6.12 17.20 -0.89
CA GLY A 39 7.14 18.16 -1.27
C GLY A 39 6.88 18.82 -2.62
N GLU A 40 7.81 19.68 -3.03
CA GLU A 40 7.73 20.39 -4.30
C GLU A 40 8.17 19.48 -5.44
N MET A 41 7.43 19.52 -6.56
CA MET A 41 7.78 18.77 -7.76
C MET A 41 9.10 19.33 -8.34
N PRO A 42 10.10 18.47 -8.64
CA PRO A 42 11.35 18.92 -9.23
C PRO A 42 11.13 19.59 -10.59
N ASP A 43 11.91 20.65 -10.86
CA ASP A 43 11.94 21.26 -12.16
C ASP A 43 12.33 20.24 -13.22
N GLY A 44 11.54 20.17 -14.30
CA GLY A 44 11.77 19.22 -15.40
C GLY A 44 11.12 17.85 -15.25
N MET A 45 10.41 17.56 -14.14
CA MET A 45 9.59 16.36 -14.06
C MET A 45 8.46 16.41 -15.10
N PRO A 46 8.29 15.36 -15.96
CA PRO A 46 7.23 15.34 -16.96
C PRO A 46 5.85 15.53 -16.34
N ALA A 47 4.97 16.26 -17.04
CA ALA A 47 3.63 16.63 -16.53
C ALA A 47 2.78 15.40 -16.13
N ASP A 48 2.89 14.30 -16.92
CA ASP A 48 2.18 13.05 -16.63
C ASP A 48 2.67 12.43 -15.32
N TYR A 49 3.98 12.46 -15.06
CA TYR A 49 4.56 12.00 -13.80
C TYR A 49 4.11 12.83 -12.60
N GLN A 50 4.06 14.16 -12.76
CA GLN A 50 3.52 15.04 -11.72
C GLN A 50 2.06 14.70 -11.40
N ALA A 51 1.26 14.38 -12.44
CA ALA A 51 -0.12 13.98 -12.27
C ALA A 51 -0.23 12.65 -11.49
N TYR A 52 0.59 11.66 -11.83
CA TYR A 52 0.61 10.36 -11.13
C TYR A 52 1.05 10.51 -9.67
N VAL A 53 2.07 11.32 -9.39
CA VAL A 53 2.50 11.59 -8.01
C VAL A 53 1.37 12.24 -7.19
N ARG A 54 0.71 13.28 -7.72
CA ARG A 54 -0.42 13.92 -7.02
C ARG A 54 -1.56 12.94 -6.75
N GLN A 55 -1.87 12.10 -7.73
CA GLN A 55 -2.90 11.08 -7.59
C GLN A 55 -2.55 10.06 -6.50
N MET A 56 -1.27 9.68 -6.37
CA MET A 56 -0.83 8.83 -5.26
C MET A 56 -0.93 9.55 -3.92
N GLN A 57 -0.54 10.82 -3.84
CA GLN A 57 -0.66 11.63 -2.62
C GLN A 57 -2.11 11.72 -2.14
N GLU A 58 -3.06 11.98 -3.06
CA GLU A 58 -4.49 12.01 -2.76
C GLU A 58 -4.98 10.65 -2.26
N SER A 59 -4.62 9.57 -2.95
CA SER A 59 -4.98 8.20 -2.56
C SER A 59 -4.37 7.80 -1.22
N PHE A 60 -3.15 8.21 -0.94
CA PHE A 60 -2.48 7.92 0.33
C PHE A 60 -3.11 8.68 1.51
N ALA A 61 -3.61 9.89 1.28
CA ALA A 61 -4.36 10.61 2.31
C ALA A 61 -5.67 9.88 2.69
N GLU A 62 -6.39 9.33 1.71
CA GLU A 62 -7.59 8.51 1.95
C GLU A 62 -7.22 7.21 2.70
N LEU A 63 -6.15 6.52 2.27
CA LEU A 63 -5.68 5.32 2.96
C LEU A 63 -5.24 5.62 4.39
N ASP A 64 -4.53 6.73 4.63
CA ASP A 64 -4.09 7.11 5.98
C ASP A 64 -5.29 7.34 6.91
N ALA A 65 -6.35 8.00 6.44
CA ALA A 65 -7.55 8.21 7.23
C ALA A 65 -8.23 6.87 7.62
N ILE A 66 -8.30 5.92 6.67
CA ILE A 66 -8.86 4.58 6.94
C ILE A 66 -7.97 3.79 7.90
N LEU A 67 -6.64 3.89 7.73
CA LEU A 67 -5.70 3.22 8.61
C LEU A 67 -5.72 3.81 10.03
N ASP A 68 -6.01 5.10 10.21
CA ASP A 68 -6.24 5.71 11.51
C ASP A 68 -7.45 5.07 12.23
N ASP A 69 -8.54 4.81 11.48
CA ASP A 69 -9.72 4.13 12.02
C ASP A 69 -9.41 2.67 12.38
N ILE A 70 -8.65 1.96 11.55
CA ILE A 70 -8.21 0.57 11.81
C ILE A 70 -7.28 0.52 13.04
N ASP A 71 -6.31 1.43 13.12
CA ASP A 71 -5.37 1.54 14.25
C ASP A 71 -6.10 1.81 15.56
N GLY A 72 -7.22 2.57 15.52
CA GLY A 72 -8.11 2.79 16.67
C GLY A 72 -8.79 1.51 17.20
N MET A 73 -8.87 0.46 16.39
CA MET A 73 -9.40 -0.86 16.75
C MET A 73 -8.29 -1.90 16.98
N THR A 74 -7.01 -1.53 16.83
CA THR A 74 -5.88 -2.48 16.89
C THR A 74 -5.39 -2.65 18.32
N GLU A 75 -5.24 -3.91 18.74
CA GLU A 75 -4.52 -4.29 19.95
C GLU A 75 -3.22 -4.99 19.55
N GLY A 76 -2.08 -4.36 19.87
CA GLY A 76 -0.76 -4.89 19.55
C GLY A 76 -0.07 -4.14 18.43
N GLU A 77 0.43 -4.84 17.42
CA GLU A 77 1.18 -4.25 16.32
C GLU A 77 0.26 -3.57 15.31
N LEU A 78 0.58 -2.32 14.96
CA LEU A 78 -0.16 -1.54 13.99
C LEU A 78 0.13 -2.04 12.57
N CYS A 79 -0.81 -1.80 11.65
CA CYS A 79 -0.61 -2.08 10.25
C CYS A 79 0.54 -1.24 9.65
N ASP A 80 1.47 -1.86 8.92
CA ASP A 80 2.54 -1.12 8.25
C ASP A 80 1.99 -0.25 7.11
N ARG A 81 1.86 1.05 7.36
CA ARG A 81 1.35 2.03 6.39
C ARG A 81 2.22 2.11 5.14
N TYR A 82 3.55 1.91 5.28
CA TYR A 82 4.44 1.85 4.13
C TYR A 82 4.13 0.65 3.25
N LEU A 83 3.83 -0.51 3.86
CA LEU A 83 3.45 -1.71 3.12
C LEU A 83 2.14 -1.50 2.35
N VAL A 84 1.09 -1.01 3.02
CA VAL A 84 -0.21 -0.73 2.38
C VAL A 84 -0.05 0.20 1.19
N LYS A 85 0.63 1.33 1.39
CA LYS A 85 0.87 2.33 0.34
C LYS A 85 1.76 1.81 -0.78
N SER A 86 2.76 0.97 -0.49
CA SER A 86 3.65 0.40 -1.50
C SER A 86 2.93 -0.59 -2.41
N VAL A 87 2.05 -1.41 -1.85
CA VAL A 87 1.20 -2.30 -2.64
C VAL A 87 0.24 -1.48 -3.50
N PHE A 88 -0.40 -0.45 -2.93
CA PHE A 88 -1.27 0.45 -3.68
C PHE A 88 -0.52 1.14 -4.83
N TYR A 89 0.65 1.69 -4.55
CA TYR A 89 1.52 2.31 -5.55
C TYR A 89 1.85 1.35 -6.70
N SER A 90 2.22 0.12 -6.38
CA SER A 90 2.60 -0.88 -7.38
C SER A 90 1.44 -1.30 -8.28
N LEU A 91 0.20 -1.22 -7.78
CA LEU A 91 -1.00 -1.56 -8.56
C LEU A 91 -1.48 -0.39 -9.44
N TYR A 92 -1.31 0.84 -8.99
CA TYR A 92 -2.03 1.98 -9.56
C TYR A 92 -1.17 3.13 -10.08
N PHE A 93 0.13 3.23 -9.74
CA PHE A 93 0.99 4.29 -10.26
C PHE A 93 1.14 4.18 -11.79
N GLY A 94 0.90 5.27 -12.49
CA GLY A 94 0.93 5.31 -13.95
C GLY A 94 -0.36 4.87 -14.61
N ALA A 95 -1.41 4.55 -13.85
CA ALA A 95 -2.74 4.37 -14.41
C ALA A 95 -3.32 5.71 -14.90
N ASP A 96 -4.04 5.70 -16.02
CA ASP A 96 -4.66 6.92 -16.58
C ASP A 96 -5.57 7.63 -15.57
N ARG A 97 -6.20 6.88 -14.72
CA ARG A 97 -6.99 7.36 -13.59
C ARG A 97 -7.18 6.25 -12.57
N VAL A 98 -6.83 6.52 -11.31
CA VAL A 98 -7.27 5.69 -10.19
C VAL A 98 -8.73 6.06 -9.91
N ARG A 99 -9.64 5.22 -10.41
CA ARG A 99 -11.07 5.36 -10.15
C ARG A 99 -11.43 4.42 -9.01
N ILE A 100 -11.13 4.86 -7.81
CA ILE A 100 -11.46 4.13 -6.60
C ILE A 100 -12.41 5.01 -5.79
N GLU A 101 -13.54 4.47 -5.39
CA GLU A 101 -14.47 5.14 -4.49
C GLU A 101 -14.00 4.93 -3.04
N THR A 102 -14.50 5.74 -2.11
CA THR A 102 -14.10 5.67 -0.69
C THR A 102 -14.28 4.26 -0.11
N ASP A 103 -15.37 3.57 -0.46
CA ASP A 103 -15.62 2.20 -0.03
C ASP A 103 -14.58 1.20 -0.55
N ASP A 104 -13.97 1.46 -1.70
CA ASP A 104 -12.96 0.58 -2.27
C ASP A 104 -11.59 0.77 -1.60
N TYR A 105 -11.25 1.99 -1.15
CA TYR A 105 -10.07 2.21 -0.31
C TYR A 105 -10.18 1.43 1.01
N LYS A 106 -11.37 1.40 1.62
CA LYS A 106 -11.60 0.62 2.82
C LYS A 106 -11.44 -0.87 2.56
N LYS A 107 -12.06 -1.43 1.50
CA LYS A 107 -11.90 -2.84 1.11
C LYS A 107 -10.43 -3.18 0.84
N PHE A 108 -9.69 -2.27 0.22
CA PHE A 108 -8.27 -2.44 -0.02
C PHE A 108 -7.49 -2.52 1.31
N ALA A 109 -7.69 -1.57 2.23
CA ALA A 109 -7.04 -1.55 3.53
C ALA A 109 -7.40 -2.77 4.39
N ASP A 110 -8.66 -3.24 4.33
CA ASP A 110 -9.14 -4.44 5.03
C ASP A 110 -8.41 -5.73 4.58
N CYS A 111 -7.73 -5.72 3.42
CA CYS A 111 -6.89 -6.85 2.99
C CYS A 111 -5.60 -7.01 3.81
N PHE A 112 -5.22 -6.01 4.60
CA PHE A 112 -3.99 -6.00 5.41
C PHE A 112 -4.23 -6.31 6.88
N VAL A 113 -5.48 -6.51 7.27
CA VAL A 113 -5.88 -6.85 8.63
C VAL A 113 -6.89 -8.00 8.66
N ASP A 114 -6.93 -8.72 9.78
CA ASP A 114 -8.04 -9.59 10.14
C ASP A 114 -8.86 -8.93 11.24
N TYR A 115 -10.15 -9.22 11.28
CA TYR A 115 -11.04 -8.74 12.32
C TYR A 115 -11.45 -9.89 13.24
N GLU A 116 -11.22 -9.71 14.54
CA GLU A 116 -11.56 -10.69 15.59
C GLU A 116 -12.62 -10.11 16.53
N GLU A 117 -13.65 -10.91 16.86
CA GLU A 117 -14.55 -10.57 17.97
C GLU A 117 -13.89 -10.96 19.30
N ARG A 118 -13.84 -10.03 20.24
CA ARG A 118 -13.40 -10.24 21.62
C ARG A 118 -14.50 -9.88 22.59
N ILE A 119 -14.36 -10.34 23.82
CA ILE A 119 -15.32 -10.11 24.92
C ILE A 119 -14.57 -9.44 26.06
N GLN A 120 -15.12 -8.34 26.57
CA GLN A 120 -14.62 -7.66 27.76
C GLN A 120 -15.67 -7.63 28.85
N ASN A 121 -15.20 -7.63 30.10
CA ASN A 121 -16.05 -7.42 31.28
C ASN A 121 -16.14 -5.92 31.53
N ILE A 122 -17.36 -5.40 31.56
CA ILE A 122 -17.62 -4.01 31.95
C ILE A 122 -18.32 -4.03 33.33
N GLU A 123 -17.66 -3.44 34.32
CA GLU A 123 -18.25 -3.21 35.62
C GLU A 123 -19.15 -1.96 35.58
N GLN A 124 -20.43 -2.14 35.90
CA GLN A 124 -21.42 -1.07 35.94
C GLN A 124 -21.32 -0.30 37.26
N GLU A 125 -21.87 0.90 37.35
CA GLU A 125 -21.87 1.74 38.55
C GLU A 125 -22.56 1.05 39.76
N ASP A 126 -23.44 0.11 39.51
CA ASP A 126 -24.14 -0.68 40.54
C ASP A 126 -23.38 -1.94 41.01
N GLY A 127 -22.14 -2.14 40.50
CA GLY A 127 -21.30 -3.30 40.80
C GLY A 127 -21.62 -4.56 39.99
N THR A 128 -22.57 -4.48 39.04
CA THR A 128 -22.84 -5.62 38.16
C THR A 128 -21.81 -5.67 37.05
N VAL A 129 -21.41 -6.89 36.60
CA VAL A 129 -20.50 -7.11 35.47
C VAL A 129 -21.32 -7.53 34.26
N THR A 130 -21.20 -6.79 33.18
CA THR A 130 -21.77 -7.13 31.89
C THR A 130 -20.67 -7.55 30.91
N LEU A 131 -20.99 -8.51 30.01
CA LEU A 131 -20.12 -8.93 28.93
C LEU A 131 -20.45 -8.11 27.69
N GLU A 132 -19.44 -7.40 27.16
CA GLU A 132 -19.56 -6.66 25.92
C GLU A 132 -18.67 -7.27 24.85
N LYS A 133 -19.22 -7.43 23.65
CA LYS A 133 -18.44 -7.84 22.47
C LYS A 133 -17.89 -6.61 21.78
N TYR A 134 -16.63 -6.67 21.40
CA TYR A 134 -15.99 -5.64 20.58
C TYR A 134 -15.13 -6.28 19.48
N THR A 135 -14.84 -5.52 18.44
CA THR A 135 -14.02 -5.95 17.30
C THR A 135 -12.62 -5.40 17.44
N VAL A 136 -11.64 -6.25 17.21
CA VAL A 136 -10.22 -5.89 17.17
C VAL A 136 -9.69 -6.13 15.78
N ALA A 137 -8.90 -5.18 15.25
CA ALA A 137 -8.12 -5.37 14.05
C ALA A 137 -6.75 -5.96 14.41
N VAL A 138 -6.32 -6.95 13.64
CA VAL A 138 -5.02 -7.63 13.79
C VAL A 138 -4.27 -7.52 12.48
N ALA A 139 -3.10 -6.90 12.49
CA ALA A 139 -2.28 -6.73 11.30
C ALA A 139 -1.82 -8.09 10.71
N ILE A 140 -1.92 -8.23 9.40
CA ILE A 140 -1.45 -9.43 8.68
C ILE A 140 0.00 -9.24 8.29
N GLY A 141 0.92 -10.03 8.89
CA GLY A 141 2.34 -10.06 8.53
C GLY A 141 2.65 -10.94 7.30
N ASP A 142 1.79 -11.90 6.96
CA ASP A 142 2.00 -12.79 5.83
C ASP A 142 1.57 -12.15 4.50
N LYS A 143 2.56 -11.80 3.67
CA LYS A 143 2.32 -11.23 2.33
C LYS A 143 1.49 -12.12 1.42
N THR A 144 1.66 -13.45 1.51
CA THR A 144 0.88 -14.38 0.68
C THR A 144 -0.61 -14.25 1.01
N LYS A 145 -0.93 -14.15 2.29
CA LYS A 145 -2.30 -13.93 2.76
C LYS A 145 -2.84 -12.57 2.30
N ILE A 146 -2.03 -11.50 2.35
CA ILE A 146 -2.42 -10.17 1.85
C ILE A 146 -2.80 -10.24 0.37
N PHE A 147 -1.93 -10.80 -0.49
CA PHE A 147 -2.22 -10.91 -1.91
C PHE A 147 -3.38 -11.85 -2.23
N GLN A 148 -3.61 -12.89 -1.42
CA GLN A 148 -4.81 -13.72 -1.51
C GLN A 148 -6.08 -12.93 -1.19
N LYS A 149 -6.08 -12.13 -0.12
CA LYS A 149 -7.23 -11.26 0.23
C LYS A 149 -7.46 -10.18 -0.83
N LEU A 150 -6.40 -9.59 -1.41
CA LEU A 150 -6.54 -8.66 -2.53
C LEU A 150 -7.23 -9.32 -3.73
N ALA A 151 -6.93 -10.58 -4.02
CA ALA A 151 -7.58 -11.31 -5.10
C ALA A 151 -9.02 -11.73 -4.77
N SER A 152 -9.29 -12.22 -3.54
CA SER A 152 -10.61 -12.73 -3.15
C SER A 152 -11.59 -11.65 -2.73
N ASP A 153 -11.16 -10.69 -1.92
CA ASP A 153 -12.03 -9.75 -1.21
C ASP A 153 -12.10 -8.39 -1.93
N TYR A 154 -10.97 -7.97 -2.51
CA TYR A 154 -10.87 -6.71 -3.27
C TYR A 154 -11.03 -6.91 -4.78
N GLY A 155 -10.80 -8.14 -5.29
CA GLY A 155 -10.99 -8.50 -6.70
C GLY A 155 -9.81 -8.12 -7.61
N VAL A 156 -8.64 -7.83 -7.05
CA VAL A 156 -7.42 -7.48 -7.80
C VAL A 156 -6.33 -8.53 -7.58
N THR A 157 -5.96 -9.22 -8.66
CA THR A 157 -4.83 -10.16 -8.64
C THR A 157 -3.56 -9.45 -9.07
N ALA A 158 -2.65 -9.23 -8.13
CA ALA A 158 -1.35 -8.65 -8.42
C ALA A 158 -0.46 -9.63 -9.19
N THR A 159 0.16 -9.18 -10.27
CA THR A 159 1.16 -9.96 -11.00
C THR A 159 2.43 -10.11 -10.15
N TYR A 160 3.30 -11.06 -10.51
CA TYR A 160 4.61 -11.20 -9.86
C TYR A 160 5.43 -9.90 -9.92
N GLU A 161 5.38 -9.22 -11.06
CA GLU A 161 6.04 -7.92 -11.26
C GLU A 161 5.52 -6.84 -10.33
N GLN A 162 4.20 -6.75 -10.16
CA GLN A 162 3.59 -5.80 -9.23
C GLN A 162 3.95 -6.12 -7.78
N GLN A 163 3.99 -7.40 -7.42
CA GLN A 163 4.42 -7.83 -6.08
C GLN A 163 5.88 -7.46 -5.82
N SER A 164 6.77 -7.76 -6.78
CA SER A 164 8.18 -7.37 -6.70
C SER A 164 8.38 -5.85 -6.64
N ASN A 165 7.61 -5.10 -7.43
CA ASN A 165 7.65 -3.65 -7.40
C ASN A 165 7.19 -3.08 -6.05
N ALA A 166 6.16 -3.65 -5.43
CA ALA A 166 5.71 -3.25 -4.10
C ALA A 166 6.83 -3.38 -3.05
N VAL A 167 7.64 -4.46 -3.13
CA VAL A 167 8.83 -4.64 -2.27
C VAL A 167 9.83 -3.50 -2.47
N ASN A 168 10.19 -3.23 -3.73
CA ASN A 168 11.15 -2.18 -4.04
C ASN A 168 10.66 -0.80 -3.58
N VAL A 169 9.40 -0.49 -3.81
CA VAL A 169 8.78 0.77 -3.36
C VAL A 169 8.81 0.88 -1.83
N TRP A 170 8.51 -0.20 -1.11
CA TRP A 170 8.57 -0.24 0.34
C TRP A 170 9.98 0.01 0.89
N TYR A 171 11.00 -0.63 0.28
CA TYR A 171 12.39 -0.38 0.67
C TYR A 171 12.83 1.05 0.39
N VAL A 172 12.47 1.60 -0.76
CA VAL A 172 12.77 3.00 -1.09
C VAL A 172 12.06 3.95 -0.14
N ALA A 173 10.76 3.78 0.07
CA ALA A 173 9.97 4.70 0.90
C ALA A 173 10.36 4.65 2.39
N LYS A 174 10.70 3.46 2.91
CA LYS A 174 10.95 3.28 4.35
C LYS A 174 12.41 3.44 4.74
N TYR A 175 13.34 3.07 3.86
CA TYR A 175 14.78 2.99 4.17
C TYR A 175 15.67 3.76 3.20
N ASP A 176 15.10 4.42 2.19
CA ASP A 176 15.82 5.10 1.10
C ASP A 176 16.86 4.19 0.41
N THR A 177 16.54 2.91 0.26
CA THR A 177 17.41 1.91 -0.36
C THR A 177 16.63 1.06 -1.34
N VAL A 178 17.33 0.29 -2.18
CA VAL A 178 16.70 -0.72 -3.04
C VAL A 178 16.58 -2.04 -2.29
N ALA A 179 15.56 -2.83 -2.66
CA ALA A 179 15.43 -4.18 -2.13
C ALA A 179 16.71 -5.01 -2.44
N PRO A 180 17.17 -5.87 -1.52
CA PRO A 180 18.26 -6.79 -1.78
C PRO A 180 17.98 -7.61 -3.04
N THR A 181 19.00 -7.78 -3.91
CA THR A 181 18.87 -8.64 -5.09
C THR A 181 18.81 -10.10 -4.68
N GLU A 182 18.06 -10.90 -5.43
CA GLU A 182 17.80 -12.33 -5.21
C GLU A 182 19.00 -13.11 -4.65
N GLY A 183 18.81 -13.68 -3.49
CA GLY A 183 19.81 -14.49 -2.75
C GLY A 183 19.63 -14.38 -1.24
N ASP A 184 19.25 -13.24 -0.75
CA ASP A 184 18.88 -13.01 0.63
C ASP A 184 17.36 -12.86 0.71
N GLU A 185 16.70 -14.01 0.76
CA GLU A 185 15.35 -14.22 1.25
C GLU A 185 14.31 -13.12 0.99
N PHE A 186 13.56 -13.31 -0.09
CA PHE A 186 12.18 -12.81 -0.23
C PHE A 186 11.29 -13.22 0.98
N SER A 187 11.87 -13.97 1.91
CA SER A 187 11.28 -14.38 3.18
C SER A 187 11.27 -13.26 4.20
N ASP A 188 12.08 -12.22 4.04
CA ASP A 188 12.30 -11.20 5.06
C ASP A 188 11.58 -9.88 4.80
N TRP A 189 10.40 -9.95 4.19
CA TRP A 189 9.38 -8.93 4.38
C TRP A 189 8.85 -8.97 5.82
N GLY A 190 9.29 -9.86 6.57
CA GLY A 190 8.88 -10.11 7.91
C GLY A 190 10.04 -10.42 8.80
N GLY A 191 10.73 -9.43 9.22
CA GLY A 191 11.09 -9.36 10.61
C GLY A 191 9.84 -9.13 11.46
N TRP A 192 8.72 -9.74 11.05
CA TRP A 192 7.42 -9.76 11.71
C TRP A 192 7.28 -11.11 12.44
N ASN A 193 8.05 -11.30 13.51
CA ASN A 193 7.83 -12.28 14.55
C ASN A 193 7.55 -11.54 15.85
#